data_8a18883304d5a16deb12304c0752cd99
#
_entry.id   8a18883304d5a16deb12304c0752cd99
#
_cell.length_a   1.000
_cell.length_b   1.000
_cell.length_c   1.000
_cell.angle_alpha   90.00
_cell.angle_beta   90.00
_cell.angle_gamma   90.00
#
_symmetry.space_group_name_H-M   'P 1'
#
loop_
_entity.id
_entity.type
_entity.pdbx_description
1 polymer ?
#
loop_
_entity_poly.entity_id
_entity_poly.type
_entity_poly.pdbx_seq_one_letter_code
_entity_poly.pdbx_strand_id
1 'polypeptide(L)'
;MITNLHIKNIGIIDDLEINLNKGMNVLTGETGAGKTLIIDSINIISGGRFSKEMIRKGENHSYVELCIYAPNDINSVDNNIIVTREIYSNGRNLCKINGRLVTVTELKNFMSNYIEIHGQNDNQQILDSRTHIKYLDNFSGDKLIEELIVPFLISSINIS
;
A
#
# COMPACT_ATOMS: atom_id res chain seq x y z
N MET A 1 -2.13 2.76 -10.44
CA MET A 1 -3.55 2.98 -10.10
C MET A 1 -4.12 1.71 -9.50
N ILE A 2 -4.78 1.76 -8.36
CA ILE A 2 -5.51 0.61 -7.80
C ILE A 2 -6.73 0.35 -8.68
N THR A 3 -6.92 -0.91 -9.10
CA THR A 3 -8.00 -1.30 -10.02
C THR A 3 -9.01 -2.23 -9.36
N ASN A 4 -8.55 -3.07 -8.41
CA ASN A 4 -9.43 -4.02 -7.75
C ASN A 4 -8.99 -4.24 -6.30
N LEU A 5 -9.95 -4.40 -5.41
CA LEU A 5 -9.77 -4.80 -4.02
C LEU A 5 -10.72 -5.97 -3.73
N HIS A 6 -10.17 -7.10 -3.29
CA HIS A 6 -10.91 -8.27 -2.90
C HIS A 6 -10.68 -8.58 -1.41
N ILE A 7 -11.75 -8.73 -0.65
CA ILE A 7 -11.74 -8.95 0.80
C ILE A 7 -12.56 -10.18 1.13
N LYS A 8 -11.98 -11.10 1.89
CA LYS A 8 -12.70 -12.28 2.41
C LYS A 8 -12.56 -12.43 3.91
N ASN A 9 -13.64 -12.80 4.57
CA ASN A 9 -13.67 -13.21 5.97
C ASN A 9 -13.11 -12.15 6.94
N ILE A 10 -13.47 -10.88 6.74
CA ILE A 10 -13.09 -9.77 7.65
C ILE A 10 -14.34 -9.18 8.30
N GLY A 11 -14.49 -9.34 9.61
CA GLY A 11 -15.61 -8.82 10.38
C GLY A 11 -16.93 -9.32 9.84
N ILE A 12 -17.79 -8.41 9.35
CA ILE A 12 -19.09 -8.76 8.74
C ILE A 12 -18.97 -9.10 7.24
N ILE A 13 -17.81 -8.82 6.62
CA ILE A 13 -17.57 -9.10 5.20
C ILE A 13 -17.26 -10.59 5.04
N ASP A 14 -18.08 -11.26 4.24
CA ASP A 14 -17.86 -12.65 3.84
C ASP A 14 -16.96 -12.72 2.60
N ASP A 15 -17.45 -12.17 1.50
CA ASP A 15 -16.73 -12.08 0.23
C ASP A 15 -17.15 -10.78 -0.46
N LEU A 16 -16.21 -9.87 -0.68
CA LEU A 16 -16.45 -8.56 -1.28
C LEU A 16 -15.37 -8.23 -2.31
N GLU A 17 -15.79 -7.99 -3.53
CA GLU A 17 -14.92 -7.51 -4.60
C GLU A 17 -15.34 -6.10 -5.02
N ILE A 18 -14.38 -5.17 -5.05
CA ILE A 18 -14.59 -3.77 -5.41
C ILE A 18 -13.70 -3.43 -6.61
N ASN A 19 -14.32 -3.07 -7.73
CA ASN A 19 -13.60 -2.49 -8.87
C ASN A 19 -13.52 -0.97 -8.70
N LEU A 20 -12.31 -0.43 -8.78
CA LEU A 20 -12.02 0.98 -8.62
C LEU A 20 -11.71 1.63 -9.98
N ASN A 21 -12.26 2.81 -10.19
CA ASN A 21 -12.05 3.58 -11.40
C ASN A 21 -10.91 4.60 -11.23
N LYS A 22 -10.41 5.11 -12.36
CA LYS A 22 -9.46 6.21 -12.36
C LYS A 22 -10.10 7.48 -11.75
N GLY A 23 -9.36 8.17 -10.91
CA GLY A 23 -9.80 9.38 -10.23
C GLY A 23 -10.36 9.10 -8.84
N MET A 24 -11.36 9.86 -8.44
CA MET A 24 -11.93 9.79 -7.10
C MET A 24 -12.97 8.67 -7.00
N ASN A 25 -12.82 7.80 -6.01
CA ASN A 25 -13.82 6.79 -5.65
C ASN A 25 -14.38 7.12 -4.26
N VAL A 26 -15.69 7.18 -4.13
CA VAL A 26 -16.38 7.60 -2.90
C VAL A 26 -17.16 6.42 -2.31
N LEU A 27 -16.86 6.08 -1.06
CA LEU A 27 -17.59 5.08 -0.29
C LEU A 27 -18.63 5.78 0.58
N THR A 28 -19.91 5.53 0.29
CA THR A 28 -21.05 6.05 1.06
C THR A 28 -21.79 4.93 1.76
N GLY A 29 -22.53 5.23 2.80
CA GLY A 29 -23.33 4.25 3.54
C GLY A 29 -23.48 4.66 5.00
N GLU A 30 -24.38 3.98 5.72
CA GLU A 30 -24.63 4.21 7.14
C GLU A 30 -23.47 3.78 8.02
N THR A 31 -23.43 4.27 9.27
CA THR A 31 -22.48 3.83 10.29
C THR A 31 -22.66 2.34 10.55
N GLY A 32 -21.58 1.58 10.57
CA GLY A 32 -21.64 0.11 10.74
C GLY A 32 -21.82 -0.71 9.45
N ALA A 33 -22.03 -0.06 8.30
CA ALA A 33 -22.21 -0.75 7.00
C ALA A 33 -20.92 -1.36 6.39
N GLY A 34 -19.84 -1.50 7.16
CA GLY A 34 -18.59 -2.11 6.70
C GLY A 34 -17.58 -1.17 6.04
N LYS A 35 -17.87 0.15 5.89
CA LYS A 35 -16.92 1.10 5.29
C LYS A 35 -15.56 1.11 5.99
N THR A 36 -15.56 1.12 7.31
CA THR A 36 -14.34 1.06 8.12
C THR A 36 -13.55 -0.22 7.83
N LEU A 37 -14.24 -1.37 7.67
CA LEU A 37 -13.58 -2.65 7.35
C LEU A 37 -12.91 -2.64 5.97
N ILE A 38 -13.44 -1.87 5.00
CA ILE A 38 -12.81 -1.69 3.69
C ILE A 38 -11.51 -0.90 3.85
N ILE A 39 -11.53 0.21 4.59
CA ILE A 39 -10.32 1.02 4.88
C ILE A 39 -9.31 0.20 5.70
N ASP A 40 -9.77 -0.53 6.71
CA ASP A 40 -8.92 -1.43 7.50
C ASP A 40 -8.28 -2.51 6.62
N SER A 41 -9.01 -3.05 5.64
CA SER A 41 -8.47 -4.03 4.69
C SER A 41 -7.37 -3.43 3.80
N ILE A 42 -7.51 -2.18 3.36
CA ILE A 42 -6.46 -1.45 2.64
C ILE A 42 -5.24 -1.25 3.55
N ASN A 43 -5.45 -0.89 4.82
CA ASN A 43 -4.36 -0.77 5.79
C ASN A 43 -3.66 -2.12 6.03
N ILE A 44 -4.43 -3.20 6.17
CA ILE A 44 -3.92 -4.57 6.33
C ILE A 44 -3.04 -4.97 5.14
N ILE A 45 -3.51 -4.80 3.90
CA ILE A 45 -2.75 -5.18 2.70
C ILE A 45 -1.51 -4.29 2.52
N SER A 46 -1.50 -3.09 3.08
CA SER A 46 -0.35 -2.17 3.12
C SER A 46 0.67 -2.49 4.22
N GLY A 47 0.54 -3.66 4.89
CA GLY A 47 1.46 -4.07 5.96
C GLY A 47 1.07 -3.57 7.35
N GLY A 48 -0.12 -3.01 7.51
CA GLY A 48 -0.66 -2.56 8.80
C GLY A 48 -0.92 -3.71 9.77
N ARG A 49 -1.23 -3.34 11.02
CA ARG A 49 -1.55 -4.30 12.09
C ARG A 49 -2.86 -5.03 11.79
N PHE A 50 -2.91 -6.28 12.18
CA PHE A 50 -4.10 -7.12 12.10
C PHE A 50 -4.35 -7.76 13.46
N SER A 51 -5.60 -7.72 13.91
CA SER A 51 -6.06 -8.42 15.11
C SER A 51 -6.86 -9.66 14.71
N LYS A 52 -6.67 -10.76 15.42
CA LYS A 52 -7.38 -12.04 15.15
C LYS A 52 -8.90 -11.90 15.25
N GLU A 53 -9.36 -10.96 16.07
CA GLU A 53 -10.78 -10.64 16.25
C GLU A 53 -11.40 -10.05 14.98
N MET A 54 -10.58 -9.59 14.02
CA MET A 54 -11.05 -9.14 12.71
C MET A 54 -11.44 -10.30 11.78
N ILE A 55 -10.96 -11.54 12.06
CA ILE A 55 -11.39 -12.71 11.28
C ILE A 55 -12.87 -12.91 11.54
N ARG A 56 -13.63 -13.12 10.46
CA ARG A 56 -15.08 -13.39 10.53
C ARG A 56 -15.35 -14.57 11.45
N LYS A 57 -16.36 -14.43 12.29
CA LYS A 57 -16.74 -15.47 13.26
C LYS A 57 -17.12 -16.77 12.53
N GLY A 58 -16.47 -17.87 12.90
CA GLY A 58 -16.64 -19.18 12.27
C GLY A 58 -15.59 -19.50 11.21
N GLU A 59 -14.78 -18.52 10.80
CA GLU A 59 -13.74 -18.69 9.79
C GLU A 59 -12.34 -18.90 10.42
N ASN A 60 -11.48 -19.60 9.70
CA ASN A 60 -10.13 -19.92 10.15
C ASN A 60 -9.07 -18.95 9.62
N HIS A 61 -9.41 -18.16 8.60
CA HIS A 61 -8.49 -17.20 7.98
C HIS A 61 -9.29 -16.07 7.32
N SER A 62 -8.60 -14.95 7.13
CA SER A 62 -9.03 -13.83 6.31
C SER A 62 -8.08 -13.64 5.12
N TYR A 63 -8.56 -13.03 4.06
CA TYR A 63 -7.83 -12.78 2.84
C TYR A 63 -8.09 -11.37 2.34
N VAL A 64 -7.03 -10.70 1.92
CA VAL A 64 -7.11 -9.43 1.18
C VAL A 64 -6.21 -9.52 -0.04
N GLU A 65 -6.75 -9.11 -1.19
CA GLU A 65 -6.00 -8.95 -2.42
C GLU A 65 -6.20 -7.56 -2.98
N LEU A 66 -5.13 -7.00 -3.52
CA LEU A 66 -5.14 -5.71 -4.19
C LEU A 66 -4.47 -5.84 -5.54
N CYS A 67 -5.14 -5.36 -6.60
CA CYS A 67 -4.57 -5.25 -7.93
C CYS A 67 -4.24 -3.79 -8.24
N ILE A 68 -3.00 -3.55 -8.68
CA ILE A 68 -2.48 -2.22 -9.05
C ILE A 68 -2.08 -2.25 -10.52
N TYR A 69 -2.73 -1.45 -11.35
CA TYR A 69 -2.30 -1.23 -12.73
C TYR A 69 -1.09 -0.29 -12.74
N ALA A 70 0.05 -0.80 -13.22
CA ALA A 70 1.35 -0.12 -13.19
C ALA A 70 2.20 -0.48 -14.43
N PRO A 71 1.83 -0.01 -15.64
CA PRO A 71 2.41 -0.48 -16.91
C PRO A 71 3.91 -0.16 -17.09
N ASN A 72 4.43 0.83 -16.38
CA ASN A 72 5.83 1.25 -16.48
C ASN A 72 6.65 0.88 -15.23
N ASP A 73 6.08 0.10 -14.33
CA ASP A 73 6.76 -0.28 -13.09
C ASP A 73 7.59 -1.55 -13.30
N ILE A 74 8.83 -1.55 -12.80
CA ILE A 74 9.75 -2.69 -12.88
C ILE A 74 9.21 -3.93 -12.16
N ASN A 75 8.32 -3.74 -11.19
CA ASN A 75 7.71 -4.82 -10.43
C ASN A 75 6.43 -5.35 -11.07
N SER A 76 5.95 -4.76 -12.17
CA SER A 76 4.71 -5.20 -12.81
C SER A 76 4.91 -6.47 -13.63
N VAL A 77 3.87 -7.31 -13.64
CA VAL A 77 3.73 -8.47 -14.53
C VAL A 77 2.46 -8.25 -15.34
N ASP A 78 2.55 -8.25 -16.66
CA ASP A 78 1.45 -7.93 -17.56
C ASP A 78 0.73 -6.60 -17.21
N ASN A 79 1.54 -5.57 -16.91
CA ASN A 79 1.10 -4.23 -16.48
C ASN A 79 0.39 -4.18 -15.11
N ASN A 80 0.39 -5.25 -14.35
CA ASN A 80 -0.27 -5.32 -13.05
C ASN A 80 0.70 -5.76 -11.95
N ILE A 81 0.41 -5.31 -10.74
CA ILE A 81 1.03 -5.79 -9.51
C ILE A 81 -0.11 -6.35 -8.66
N ILE A 82 -0.03 -7.63 -8.33
CA ILE A 82 -1.00 -8.31 -7.47
C ILE A 82 -0.36 -8.51 -6.11
N VAL A 83 -0.98 -7.94 -5.09
CA VAL A 83 -0.55 -8.07 -3.71
C VAL A 83 -1.62 -8.85 -2.94
N THR A 84 -1.21 -9.88 -2.20
CA THR A 84 -2.13 -10.69 -1.39
C THR A 84 -1.61 -10.82 0.04
N ARG A 85 -2.53 -10.85 0.99
CA ARG A 85 -2.24 -11.15 2.38
C ARG A 85 -3.31 -12.08 2.96
N GLU A 86 -2.86 -13.23 3.44
CA GLU A 86 -3.68 -14.22 4.14
C GLU A 86 -3.27 -14.28 5.61
N ILE A 87 -4.23 -14.20 6.51
CA ILE A 87 -3.99 -14.19 7.94
C ILE A 87 -4.86 -15.26 8.60
N TYR A 88 -4.23 -16.18 9.31
CA TYR A 88 -4.87 -17.34 9.92
C TYR A 88 -5.08 -17.13 11.42
N SER A 89 -6.12 -17.75 11.96
CA SER A 89 -6.46 -17.71 13.38
C SER A 89 -5.35 -18.24 14.29
N ASN A 90 -4.49 -19.14 13.77
CA ASN A 90 -3.32 -19.67 14.47
C ASN A 90 -2.12 -18.69 14.49
N GLY A 91 -2.26 -17.47 13.90
CA GLY A 91 -1.23 -16.44 13.82
C GLY A 91 -0.32 -16.52 12.59
N ARG A 92 -0.47 -17.55 11.74
CA ARG A 92 0.25 -17.60 10.46
C ARG A 92 -0.19 -16.43 9.59
N ASN A 93 0.78 -15.78 8.93
CA ASN A 93 0.57 -14.62 8.10
C ASN A 93 1.38 -14.79 6.81
N LEU A 94 0.70 -14.82 5.67
CA LEU A 94 1.30 -15.02 4.37
C LEU A 94 1.09 -13.78 3.51
N CYS A 95 2.17 -13.14 3.13
CA CYS A 95 2.15 -12.01 2.20
C CYS A 95 2.79 -12.42 0.89
N LYS A 96 2.19 -12.03 -0.24
CA LYS A 96 2.77 -12.27 -1.57
C LYS A 96 2.68 -11.01 -2.42
N ILE A 97 3.69 -10.80 -3.25
CA ILE A 97 3.72 -9.80 -4.32
C ILE A 97 3.95 -10.56 -5.62
N ASN A 98 3.04 -10.48 -6.56
CA ASN A 98 3.03 -11.26 -7.81
C ASN A 98 3.31 -12.76 -7.58
N GLY A 99 2.66 -13.34 -6.57
CA GLY A 99 2.80 -14.75 -6.19
C GLY A 99 4.06 -15.08 -5.37
N ARG A 100 5.05 -14.18 -5.27
CA ARG A 100 6.28 -14.40 -4.48
C ARG A 100 6.02 -14.07 -3.01
N LEU A 101 6.38 -14.99 -2.12
CA LEU A 101 6.31 -14.78 -0.67
C LEU A 101 7.25 -13.67 -0.22
N VAL A 102 6.74 -12.79 0.63
CA VAL A 102 7.50 -11.70 1.27
C VAL A 102 7.13 -11.61 2.76
N THR A 103 7.99 -10.98 3.54
CA THR A 103 7.69 -10.65 4.93
C THR A 103 6.73 -9.46 5.03
N VAL A 104 6.08 -9.28 6.19
CA VAL A 104 5.21 -8.12 6.44
C VAL A 104 5.99 -6.81 6.33
N THR A 105 7.26 -6.80 6.74
CA THR A 105 8.13 -5.62 6.64
C THR A 105 8.45 -5.27 5.18
N GLU A 106 8.79 -6.27 4.36
CA GLU A 106 8.99 -6.07 2.92
C GLU A 106 7.70 -5.61 2.23
N LEU A 107 6.56 -6.21 2.57
CA LEU A 107 5.25 -5.78 2.09
C LEU A 107 5.00 -4.30 2.41
N LYS A 108 5.20 -3.90 3.67
CA LYS A 108 5.01 -2.51 4.11
C LYS A 108 5.90 -1.53 3.34
N ASN A 109 7.18 -1.85 3.20
CA ASN A 109 8.14 -1.02 2.45
C ASN A 109 7.77 -0.94 0.96
N PHE A 110 7.31 -2.03 0.38
CA PHE A 110 6.85 -2.08 -1.01
C PHE A 110 5.60 -1.22 -1.20
N MET A 111 4.58 -1.42 -0.37
CA MET A 111 3.28 -0.75 -0.49
C MET A 111 3.34 0.75 -0.23
N SER A 112 4.31 1.24 0.56
CA SER A 112 4.51 2.67 0.79
C SER A 112 4.83 3.48 -0.47
N ASN A 113 5.24 2.82 -1.57
CA ASN A 113 5.45 3.48 -2.87
C ASN A 113 4.16 3.63 -3.69
N TYR A 114 3.08 2.93 -3.32
CA TYR A 114 1.85 2.87 -4.11
C TYR A 114 0.63 3.42 -3.38
N ILE A 115 0.63 3.36 -2.03
CA ILE A 115 -0.51 3.75 -1.20
C ILE A 115 -0.03 4.64 -0.07
N GLU A 116 -0.70 5.77 0.07
CA GLU A 116 -0.63 6.62 1.25
C GLU A 116 -2.03 6.67 1.90
N ILE A 117 -2.09 6.37 3.20
CA ILE A 117 -3.34 6.32 3.96
C ILE A 117 -3.36 7.50 4.92
N HIS A 118 -4.32 8.41 4.72
CA HIS A 118 -4.58 9.53 5.61
C HIS A 118 -5.82 9.23 6.48
N GLY A 119 -5.59 8.76 7.69
CA GLY A 119 -6.64 8.50 8.67
C GLY A 119 -6.83 9.66 9.67
N GLN A 120 -7.91 9.62 10.45
CA GLN A 120 -8.19 10.63 11.49
C GLN A 120 -7.09 10.75 12.58
N ASN A 121 -6.16 9.79 12.65
CA ASN A 121 -5.09 9.70 13.65
C ASN A 121 -3.67 9.65 13.04
N ASP A 122 -3.50 9.80 11.73
CA ASP A 122 -2.22 9.55 11.03
C ASP A 122 -1.45 10.84 10.68
N ASN A 123 -1.41 11.81 11.58
CA ASN A 123 -0.50 12.96 11.44
C ASN A 123 0.99 12.61 11.61
N GLN A 124 1.36 11.33 11.72
CA GLN A 124 2.72 10.93 12.08
C GLN A 124 3.75 11.02 10.96
N GLN A 125 3.35 10.89 9.69
CA GLN A 125 4.33 10.95 8.58
C GLN A 125 4.73 12.39 8.24
N ILE A 126 3.80 13.34 8.30
CA ILE A 126 4.10 14.77 8.11
C ILE A 126 4.96 15.32 9.27
N LEU A 127 4.88 14.71 10.45
CA LEU A 127 5.67 15.09 11.63
C LEU A 127 7.08 14.47 11.63
N ASP A 128 7.38 13.49 10.78
CA ASP A 128 8.72 12.93 10.64
C ASP A 128 9.57 13.81 9.71
N SER A 129 10.40 14.66 10.32
CA SER A 129 11.29 15.58 9.59
C SER A 129 12.22 14.89 8.59
N ARG A 130 12.47 13.59 8.73
CA ARG A 130 13.29 12.78 7.80
C ARG A 130 12.61 12.55 6.45
N THR A 131 11.30 12.66 6.39
CA THR A 131 10.51 12.50 5.16
C THR A 131 10.32 13.81 4.40
N HIS A 132 10.51 14.97 5.05
CA HIS A 132 10.26 16.29 4.46
C HIS A 132 11.11 16.56 3.21
N ILE A 133 12.39 16.16 3.23
CA ILE A 133 13.29 16.32 2.09
C ILE A 133 12.77 15.53 0.88
N LYS A 134 12.32 14.29 1.10
CA LYS A 134 11.77 13.43 0.03
C LYS A 134 10.49 14.02 -0.60
N TYR A 135 9.65 14.68 0.20
CA TYR A 135 8.47 15.39 -0.31
C TYR A 135 8.85 16.60 -1.16
N LEU A 136 9.86 17.38 -0.71
CA LEU A 136 10.38 18.53 -1.46
C LEU A 136 11.03 18.09 -2.79
N ASP A 137 11.81 17.03 -2.78
CA ASP A 137 12.47 16.48 -3.97
C ASP A 137 11.43 16.00 -4.98
N ASN A 138 10.41 15.28 -4.54
CA ASN A 138 9.30 14.84 -5.40
C ASN A 138 8.49 16.01 -5.98
N PHE A 139 8.36 17.13 -5.25
CA PHE A 139 7.63 18.31 -5.71
C PHE A 139 8.47 19.15 -6.69
N SER A 140 9.79 19.20 -6.52
CA SER A 140 10.71 19.95 -7.40
C SER A 140 10.88 19.31 -8.79
N GLY A 141 10.54 18.03 -8.94
CA GLY A 141 10.69 17.25 -10.17
C GLY A 141 12.15 16.93 -10.53
N ASP A 142 12.34 15.92 -11.36
CA ASP A 142 13.65 15.37 -11.74
C ASP A 142 14.63 16.39 -12.35
N LYS A 143 14.14 17.49 -12.92
CA LYS A 143 14.98 18.53 -13.55
C LYS A 143 15.93 19.24 -12.59
N LEU A 144 15.53 19.49 -11.34
CA LEU A 144 16.39 20.15 -10.36
C LEU A 144 17.49 19.22 -9.84
N ILE A 145 17.24 17.92 -9.80
CA ILE A 145 18.23 16.91 -9.40
C ILE A 145 19.31 16.78 -10.47
N GLU A 146 18.97 16.76 -11.75
CA GLU A 146 19.92 16.74 -12.86
C GLU A 146 20.77 18.02 -12.90
N GLU A 147 20.20 19.22 -12.71
CA GLU A 147 20.92 20.48 -12.71
C GLU A 147 21.89 20.66 -11.53
N LEU A 148 21.63 20.02 -10.37
CA LEU A 148 22.48 20.10 -9.18
C LEU A 148 23.55 19.00 -9.11
N ILE A 149 23.24 17.78 -9.52
CA ILE A 149 24.17 16.63 -9.41
C ILE A 149 25.25 16.67 -10.47
N VAL A 150 24.95 17.08 -11.70
CA VAL A 150 25.91 17.10 -12.80
C VAL A 150 27.08 18.09 -12.54
N PRO A 151 26.84 19.35 -12.11
CA PRO A 151 27.96 20.27 -11.77
C PRO A 151 28.78 19.80 -10.57
N PHE A 152 28.15 19.17 -9.57
CA PHE A 152 28.87 18.69 -8.38
C PHE A 152 29.77 17.50 -8.68
N LEU A 153 29.37 16.57 -9.53
CA LEU A 153 30.20 15.46 -10.00
C LEU A 153 31.40 15.96 -10.86
N ILE A 154 31.16 16.94 -11.72
CA ILE A 154 32.24 17.53 -12.55
C ILE A 154 33.27 18.28 -11.69
N SER A 155 32.85 18.99 -10.65
CA SER A 155 33.75 19.67 -9.72
C SER A 155 34.58 18.70 -8.86
N SER A 156 34.06 17.51 -8.57
CA SER A 156 34.74 16.47 -7.78
C SER A 156 35.82 15.69 -8.59
N ILE A 157 35.75 15.73 -9.92
CA ILE A 157 36.69 15.03 -10.83
C ILE A 157 37.89 15.90 -11.17
N ASN A 158 37.84 17.21 -10.98
CA ASN A 158 38.92 18.16 -11.33
C ASN A 158 39.89 18.45 -10.19
N ILE A 159 39.93 17.67 -9.12
CA ILE A 159 40.93 17.76 -8.05
C ILE A 159 41.75 16.46 -8.04
N SER A 160 42.65 16.35 -9.00
CA SER A 160 43.80 15.44 -8.95
C SER A 160 44.93 15.99 -9.80
#